data_f22bd671c96061422816f9eac27198b0
#
_entry.id   f22bd671c96061422816f9eac27198b0
#
_cell.length_a   1.000
_cell.length_b   1.000
_cell.length_c   1.000
_cell.angle_alpha   90.00
_cell.angle_beta   90.00
_cell.angle_gamma   90.00
#
_symmetry.space_group_name_H-M   'P 1'
#
loop_
_entity.id
_entity.type
_entity.pdbx_description
1 polymer ?
#
loop_
_entity_poly.entity_id
_entity_poly.type
_entity_poly.pdbx_seq_one_letter_code
_entity_poly.pdbx_strand_id
1 'polypeptide(L)'
;MGKKKYVAYVGTYTHGTSKGIQVYDVDVENGTLTERSEVEVSNASHLAVSKNGKYLYSIEDEGVAVFERDENGDLSRINSVDINGMRGCYLATDVDGRYLYVAGYHDGKVTVVHTHKDGRLGSVMDGVFHKGDRKSVV
;
A
#
# COMPACT_ATOMS: atom_id res chain seq x y z
N MET A 1 -29.04 7.23 12.84
CA MET A 1 -27.63 7.54 12.67
C MET A 1 -26.80 6.31 12.87
N GLY A 2 -26.11 5.90 11.84
CA GLY A 2 -25.26 4.73 11.92
C GLY A 2 -23.97 5.04 12.70
N LYS A 3 -23.45 4.02 13.37
CA LYS A 3 -22.11 4.08 13.94
C LYS A 3 -21.09 4.18 12.83
N LYS A 4 -20.04 4.95 13.01
CA LYS A 4 -18.89 4.93 12.09
C LYS A 4 -18.31 3.53 12.05
N LYS A 5 -18.12 3.04 10.85
CA LYS A 5 -17.45 1.77 10.64
C LYS A 5 -15.98 2.00 10.40
N TYR A 6 -15.16 1.23 11.09
CA TYR A 6 -13.72 1.23 10.88
C TYR A 6 -13.29 -0.11 10.33
N VAL A 7 -12.33 -0.07 9.45
CA VAL A 7 -11.77 -1.26 8.80
C VAL A 7 -10.26 -1.23 8.98
N ALA A 8 -9.68 -2.36 9.32
CA ALA A 8 -8.23 -2.51 9.38
C ALA A 8 -7.76 -3.35 8.20
N TYR A 9 -6.68 -2.92 7.58
CA TYR A 9 -6.01 -3.66 6.52
C TYR A 9 -4.66 -4.12 7.04
N VAL A 10 -4.41 -5.42 6.93
CA VAL A 10 -3.15 -6.02 7.38
C VAL A 10 -2.47 -6.67 6.20
N GLY A 11 -1.32 -6.12 5.82
CA GLY A 11 -0.50 -6.70 4.77
C GLY A 11 0.33 -7.84 5.33
N THR A 12 0.54 -8.86 4.52
CA THR A 12 1.28 -10.05 4.93
C THR A 12 2.20 -10.53 3.81
N TYR A 13 3.23 -11.29 4.20
CA TYR A 13 4.00 -12.07 3.26
C TYR A 13 3.21 -13.33 2.89
N THR A 14 3.32 -13.74 1.63
CA THR A 14 2.54 -14.85 1.10
C THR A 14 3.33 -16.16 0.99
N HIS A 15 4.34 -16.32 1.84
CA HIS A 15 5.16 -17.54 1.87
C HIS A 15 4.44 -18.73 2.49
N GLY A 16 3.41 -18.47 3.30
CA GLY A 16 2.61 -19.50 3.94
C GLY A 16 1.22 -19.57 3.35
N THR A 17 0.21 -19.55 4.21
CA THR A 17 -1.18 -19.68 3.82
C THR A 17 -1.88 -18.35 3.56
N SER A 18 -1.25 -17.24 3.85
CA SER A 18 -1.83 -15.91 3.63
C SER A 18 -1.92 -15.58 2.14
N LYS A 19 -2.99 -14.91 1.76
CA LYS A 19 -3.21 -14.47 0.37
C LYS A 19 -2.70 -13.06 0.09
N GLY A 20 -2.39 -12.29 1.12
CA GLY A 20 -1.87 -10.93 0.96
C GLY A 20 -2.44 -9.97 1.98
N ILE A 21 -3.52 -9.28 1.64
CA ILE A 21 -4.15 -8.30 2.53
C ILE A 21 -5.33 -8.93 3.24
N GLN A 22 -5.31 -8.88 4.57
CA GLN A 22 -6.44 -9.29 5.39
C GLN A 22 -7.26 -8.05 5.75
N VAL A 23 -8.58 -8.16 5.63
CA VAL A 23 -9.50 -7.06 5.94
C VAL A 23 -10.31 -7.44 7.18
N TYR A 24 -10.30 -6.56 8.16
CA TYR A 24 -11.01 -6.76 9.43
C TYR A 24 -12.01 -5.64 9.66
N ASP A 25 -13.16 -6.01 10.22
CA ASP A 25 -14.04 -5.02 10.84
C ASP A 25 -13.50 -4.70 12.23
N VAL A 26 -13.49 -3.42 12.57
CA VAL A 26 -12.95 -2.96 13.85
C VAL A 26 -14.08 -2.50 14.76
N ASP A 27 -14.16 -3.12 15.92
CA ASP A 27 -15.04 -2.66 16.98
C ASP A 27 -14.22 -1.78 17.92
N VAL A 28 -14.38 -0.47 17.78
CA VAL A 28 -13.60 0.50 18.56
C VAL A 28 -14.04 0.59 20.03
N GLU A 29 -15.25 0.17 20.33
CA GLU A 29 -15.75 0.20 21.71
C GLU A 29 -15.12 -0.93 22.53
N ASN A 30 -14.99 -2.11 21.94
CA ASN A 30 -14.46 -3.29 22.61
C ASN A 30 -13.01 -3.58 22.28
N GLY A 31 -12.44 -2.85 21.31
CA GLY A 31 -11.06 -3.06 20.87
C GLY A 31 -10.84 -4.42 20.21
N THR A 32 -11.82 -4.89 19.45
CA THR A 32 -11.73 -6.22 18.81
C THR A 32 -11.75 -6.11 17.28
N LEU A 33 -11.15 -7.12 16.66
CA LEU A 33 -11.11 -7.26 15.21
C LEU A 33 -11.87 -8.52 14.81
N THR A 34 -12.70 -8.40 13.78
CA THR A 34 -13.41 -9.54 13.20
C THR A 34 -12.97 -9.70 11.76
N GLU A 35 -12.45 -10.85 11.42
CA GLU A 35 -12.02 -11.15 10.06
C GLU A 35 -13.19 -11.06 9.10
N ARG A 36 -12.99 -10.40 7.97
CA ARG A 36 -14.04 -10.13 7.01
C ARG A 36 -13.73 -10.72 5.64
N SER A 37 -12.54 -10.44 5.11
CA SER A 37 -12.14 -10.92 3.79
C SER A 37 -10.65 -10.89 3.63
N GLU A 38 -10.18 -11.51 2.55
CA GLU A 38 -8.79 -11.46 2.11
C GLU A 38 -8.73 -10.96 0.68
N VAL A 39 -7.69 -10.20 0.35
CA VAL A 39 -7.42 -9.72 -1.00
C VAL A 39 -6.07 -10.27 -1.45
N GLU A 40 -6.04 -10.85 -2.64
CA GLU A 40 -4.84 -11.49 -3.14
C GLU A 40 -3.83 -10.44 -3.60
N VAL A 41 -2.69 -10.38 -2.92
CA VAL A 41 -1.56 -9.51 -3.25
C VAL A 41 -0.30 -10.22 -2.83
N SER A 42 0.61 -10.43 -3.75
CA SER A 42 1.84 -11.16 -3.45
C SER A 42 2.76 -10.31 -2.57
N ASN A 43 3.07 -10.80 -1.38
CA ASN A 43 3.98 -10.17 -0.42
C ASN A 43 3.64 -8.71 -0.12
N ALA A 44 2.42 -8.47 0.34
CA ALA A 44 1.90 -7.15 0.70
C ALA A 44 2.52 -6.67 2.01
N SER A 45 3.79 -6.33 1.98
CA SER A 45 4.58 -6.07 3.19
C SER A 45 4.35 -4.69 3.80
N HIS A 46 3.83 -3.74 3.04
CA HIS A 46 3.49 -2.41 3.54
C HIS A 46 2.29 -1.84 2.78
N LEU A 47 1.44 -1.15 3.50
CA LEU A 47 0.21 -0.55 2.98
C LEU A 47 0.16 0.93 3.34
N ALA A 48 -0.48 1.72 2.47
CA ALA A 48 -0.75 3.12 2.75
C ALA A 48 -2.10 3.52 2.18
N VAL A 49 -2.89 4.25 2.95
CA VAL A 49 -4.17 4.78 2.48
C VAL A 49 -3.95 6.21 1.99
N SER A 50 -4.57 6.55 0.86
CA SER A 50 -4.49 7.91 0.32
C SER A 50 -5.16 8.90 1.29
N LYS A 51 -4.76 10.17 1.20
CA LYS A 51 -5.30 11.21 2.10
C LYS A 51 -6.79 11.40 1.99
N ASN A 52 -7.34 11.25 0.78
CA ASN A 52 -8.78 11.35 0.58
C ASN A 52 -9.55 10.09 1.00
N GLY A 53 -8.84 9.03 1.42
CA GLY A 53 -9.43 7.79 1.86
C GLY A 53 -9.98 6.89 0.75
N LYS A 54 -9.81 7.27 -0.51
CA LYS A 54 -10.40 6.52 -1.63
C LYS A 54 -9.56 5.35 -2.10
N TYR A 55 -8.25 5.37 -1.85
CA TYR A 55 -7.33 4.38 -2.41
C TYR A 55 -6.46 3.77 -1.35
N LEU A 56 -6.12 2.51 -1.56
CA LEU A 56 -5.12 1.78 -0.77
C LEU A 56 -3.98 1.37 -1.70
N TYR A 57 -2.77 1.72 -1.32
CA TYR A 57 -1.56 1.30 -2.02
C TYR A 57 -0.90 0.17 -1.25
N SER A 58 -0.37 -0.80 -1.96
CA SER A 58 0.30 -1.97 -1.37
C SER A 58 1.60 -2.25 -2.10
N ILE A 59 2.63 -2.60 -1.34
CA ILE A 59 3.76 -3.30 -1.93
C ILE A 59 3.24 -4.62 -2.53
N GLU A 60 3.72 -4.95 -3.71
CA GLU A 60 3.41 -6.22 -4.36
C GLU A 60 4.71 -6.72 -5.01
N ASP A 61 5.36 -7.68 -4.36
CA ASP A 61 6.69 -8.18 -4.78
C ASP A 61 7.65 -7.00 -5.04
N GLU A 62 8.10 -6.83 -6.28
CA GLU A 62 9.03 -5.78 -6.69
C GLU A 62 8.30 -4.58 -7.31
N GLY A 63 7.02 -4.46 -7.04
CA GLY A 63 6.19 -3.39 -7.55
C GLY A 63 5.24 -2.83 -6.50
N VAL A 64 4.26 -2.09 -6.98
CA VAL A 64 3.21 -1.48 -6.17
C VAL A 64 1.87 -1.70 -6.86
N ALA A 65 0.85 -2.03 -6.08
CA ALA A 65 -0.52 -2.14 -6.54
C ALA A 65 -1.39 -1.08 -5.89
N VAL A 66 -2.46 -0.69 -6.55
CA VAL A 66 -3.44 0.23 -6.00
C VAL A 66 -4.84 -0.37 -6.10
N PHE A 67 -5.62 -0.13 -5.05
CA PHE A 67 -7.00 -0.58 -4.91
C PHE A 67 -7.89 0.62 -4.62
N GLU A 68 -9.10 0.60 -5.18
CA GLU A 68 -10.14 1.54 -4.78
C GLU A 68 -10.82 0.99 -3.52
N ARG A 69 -11.06 1.87 -2.56
CA ARG A 69 -11.82 1.54 -1.35
C ARG A 69 -13.24 2.04 -1.51
N ASP A 70 -14.22 1.16 -1.35
CA ASP A 70 -15.62 1.58 -1.34
C ASP A 70 -16.03 2.09 0.05
N GLU A 71 -17.28 2.49 0.17
CA GLU A 71 -17.82 3.03 1.44
C GLU A 71 -17.83 2.01 2.57
N ASN A 72 -17.79 0.72 2.26
CA ASN A 72 -17.72 -0.35 3.26
C ASN A 72 -16.28 -0.75 3.59
N GLY A 73 -15.31 -0.18 2.87
CA GLY A 73 -13.91 -0.52 3.03
C GLY A 73 -13.47 -1.73 2.23
N ASP A 74 -14.32 -2.23 1.34
CA ASP A 74 -13.93 -3.31 0.42
C ASP A 74 -13.01 -2.78 -0.67
N LEU A 75 -12.11 -3.64 -1.13
CA LEU A 75 -11.05 -3.27 -2.07
C LEU A 75 -11.33 -3.82 -3.45
N SER A 76 -11.14 -2.98 -4.45
CA SER A 76 -11.20 -3.38 -5.87
C SER A 76 -9.90 -2.98 -6.54
N ARG A 77 -9.21 -3.94 -7.15
CA ARG A 77 -7.92 -3.70 -7.79
C ARG A 77 -8.06 -2.76 -8.99
N ILE A 78 -7.23 -1.73 -9.04
CA ILE A 78 -7.15 -0.82 -10.17
C ILE A 78 -6.04 -1.24 -11.11
N ASN A 79 -4.78 -1.13 -10.67
CA ASN A 79 -3.64 -1.60 -11.45
C ASN A 79 -2.40 -1.74 -10.56
N SER A 80 -1.30 -2.13 -11.18
CA SER A 80 -0.01 -2.24 -10.53
C SER A 80 1.08 -1.79 -11.49
N VAL A 81 2.23 -1.39 -10.93
CA VAL A 81 3.41 -1.03 -11.69
C VAL A 81 4.65 -1.65 -11.06
N ASP A 82 5.63 -1.98 -11.89
CA ASP A 82 6.95 -2.41 -11.46
C ASP A 82 7.77 -1.15 -11.12
N ILE A 83 8.55 -1.20 -10.05
CA ILE A 83 9.39 -0.06 -9.66
C ILE A 83 10.82 -0.17 -10.19
N ASN A 84 11.10 -1.15 -11.04
CA ASN A 84 12.41 -1.32 -11.68
C ASN A 84 13.56 -1.44 -10.69
N GLY A 85 13.35 -2.21 -9.63
CA GLY A 85 14.34 -2.40 -8.59
C GLY A 85 13.93 -3.48 -7.63
N MET A 86 14.56 -3.51 -6.47
CA MET A 86 14.21 -4.48 -5.45
C MET A 86 12.96 -4.05 -4.71
N ARG A 87 12.36 -5.00 -4.02
CA ARG A 87 11.12 -4.78 -3.26
C ARG A 87 11.22 -3.59 -2.33
N GLY A 88 10.19 -2.75 -2.35
CA GLY A 88 10.07 -1.65 -1.41
C GLY A 88 9.71 -2.12 0.00
N CYS A 89 9.97 -1.25 0.96
CA CYS A 89 9.70 -1.51 2.38
C CYS A 89 8.69 -0.51 2.96
N TYR A 90 8.53 0.63 2.32
CA TYR A 90 7.70 1.71 2.86
C TYR A 90 7.06 2.49 1.73
N LEU A 91 5.81 2.86 1.93
CA LEU A 91 5.02 3.67 0.99
C LEU A 91 4.56 4.95 1.68
N ALA A 92 4.61 6.05 0.93
CA ALA A 92 4.03 7.32 1.37
C ALA A 92 3.49 8.09 0.16
N THR A 93 2.42 8.85 0.36
CA THR A 93 1.87 9.71 -0.69
C THR A 93 2.19 11.16 -0.39
N ASP A 94 2.27 11.99 -1.43
CA ASP A 94 2.39 13.42 -1.23
C ASP A 94 1.04 14.02 -0.78
N VAL A 95 1.09 15.27 -0.34
CA VAL A 95 -0.09 15.96 0.22
C VAL A 95 -1.22 16.06 -0.79
N ASP A 96 -0.88 16.28 -2.06
CA ASP A 96 -1.87 16.46 -3.11
C ASP A 96 -2.29 15.16 -3.79
N GLY A 97 -1.68 14.04 -3.41
CA GLY A 97 -2.01 12.74 -3.97
C GLY A 97 -1.58 12.56 -5.42
N ARG A 98 -0.52 13.26 -5.85
CA ARG A 98 -0.01 13.16 -7.24
C ARG A 98 1.09 12.15 -7.39
N TYR A 99 1.77 11.83 -6.30
CA TYR A 99 2.92 10.94 -6.33
C TYR A 99 2.87 9.95 -5.18
N LEU A 100 3.37 8.75 -5.46
CA LEU A 100 3.60 7.72 -4.47
C LEU A 100 5.11 7.52 -4.35
N TYR A 101 5.61 7.55 -3.14
CA TYR A 101 7.03 7.34 -2.85
C TYR A 101 7.21 5.93 -2.29
N VAL A 102 8.20 5.23 -2.83
CA VAL A 102 8.53 3.87 -2.39
C VAL A 102 9.97 3.87 -1.92
N ALA A 103 10.19 3.59 -0.64
CA ALA A 103 11.53 3.47 -0.10
C ALA A 103 11.91 1.99 0.00
N GLY A 104 13.10 1.65 -0.48
CA GLY A 104 13.62 0.29 -0.46
C GLY A 104 14.86 0.18 0.42
N TYR A 105 14.85 -0.80 1.31
CA TYR A 105 15.98 -1.08 2.17
C TYR A 105 17.11 -1.81 1.43
N HIS A 106 16.73 -2.77 0.59
CA HIS A 106 17.71 -3.70 0.00
C HIS A 106 18.67 -3.04 -0.97
N ASP A 107 18.20 -2.09 -1.77
CA ASP A 107 19.03 -1.39 -2.73
C ASP A 107 19.23 0.09 -2.38
N GLY A 108 18.62 0.54 -1.29
CA GLY A 108 18.73 1.95 -0.87
C GLY A 108 18.09 2.92 -1.83
N LYS A 109 17.09 2.48 -2.59
CA LYS A 109 16.46 3.29 -3.63
C LYS A 109 15.16 3.89 -3.13
N VAL A 110 14.93 5.15 -3.47
CA VAL A 110 13.62 5.80 -3.35
C VAL A 110 13.06 5.98 -4.75
N THR A 111 11.90 5.43 -4.99
CA THR A 111 11.24 5.48 -6.29
C THR A 111 10.01 6.38 -6.19
N VAL A 112 9.80 7.21 -7.20
CA VAL A 112 8.65 8.11 -7.29
C VAL A 112 7.75 7.64 -8.42
N VAL A 113 6.49 7.36 -8.10
CA VAL A 113 5.51 6.88 -9.06
C VAL A 113 4.40 7.92 -9.19
N HIS A 114 4.03 8.25 -10.42
CA HIS A 114 2.93 9.17 -10.68
C HIS A 114 1.58 8.51 -10.37
N THR A 115 0.69 9.22 -9.71
CA THR A 115 -0.67 8.75 -9.46
C THR A 115 -1.66 9.64 -10.21
N HIS A 116 -2.58 9.02 -10.94
CA HIS A 116 -3.62 9.73 -11.68
C HIS A 116 -4.80 10.06 -10.78
N LYS A 117 -5.63 11.01 -11.20
CA LYS A 117 -6.80 11.44 -10.45
C LYS A 117 -7.82 10.32 -10.21
N ASP A 118 -7.88 9.37 -11.13
CA ASP A 118 -8.76 8.19 -11.01
C ASP A 118 -8.16 7.08 -10.14
N GLY A 119 -7.03 7.35 -9.50
CA GLY A 119 -6.35 6.41 -8.59
C GLY A 119 -5.36 5.49 -9.28
N ARG A 120 -5.37 5.41 -10.59
CA ARG A 120 -4.47 4.54 -11.32
C ARG A 120 -3.02 4.97 -11.13
N LEU A 121 -2.13 4.01 -10.94
CA LEU A 121 -0.68 4.25 -10.93
C LEU A 121 -0.20 4.46 -12.36
N GLY A 122 0.58 5.49 -12.55
CA GLY A 122 1.20 5.82 -13.82
C GLY A 122 2.64 5.36 -13.87
N SER A 123 3.47 6.12 -14.58
CA SER A 123 4.86 5.75 -14.78
C SER A 123 5.71 6.05 -13.55
N VAL A 124 6.84 5.35 -13.47
CA VAL A 124 7.93 5.70 -12.56
C VAL A 124 8.56 6.99 -13.06
N MET A 125 8.52 8.02 -12.23
CA MET A 125 9.00 9.37 -12.59
C MET A 125 10.47 9.55 -12.26
N ASP A 126 10.93 8.93 -11.18
CA ASP A 126 12.31 9.10 -10.71
C ASP A 126 12.69 7.93 -9.80
N GLY A 127 14.00 7.73 -9.66
CA GLY A 127 14.55 6.76 -8.73
C GLY A 127 15.90 7.26 -8.26
N VAL A 128 16.04 7.45 -6.94
CA VAL A 128 17.25 7.99 -6.33
C VAL A 128 17.85 6.94 -5.40
N PHE A 129 19.13 6.64 -5.59
CA PHE A 129 19.85 5.73 -4.71
C PHE A 129 20.57 6.55 -3.63
N HIS A 130 20.45 6.09 -2.39
CA HIS A 130 21.24 6.65 -1.31
C HIS A 130 22.70 6.18 -1.43
N LYS A 131 23.61 7.11 -1.24
CA LYS A 131 25.05 6.82 -1.21
C LYS A 131 25.52 6.94 0.24
N GLY A 132 26.29 5.96 0.69
CA GLY A 132 26.84 5.96 2.04
C GLY A 132 26.72 4.58 2.67
N ASP A 133 27.08 4.51 3.96
CA ASP A 133 27.13 3.25 4.69
C ASP A 133 25.76 2.71 5.12
N ARG A 134 24.74 3.56 5.08
CA ARG A 134 23.39 3.19 5.47
C ARG A 134 22.45 3.32 4.29
N LYS A 135 21.68 2.27 4.05
CA LYS A 135 20.76 2.20 2.92
C LYS A 135 19.35 2.63 3.24
N SER A 136 19.04 2.79 4.50
CA SER A 136 17.69 3.16 4.92
C SER A 136 17.76 4.41 5.76
N VAL A 137 17.09 5.45 5.31
CA VAL A 137 16.95 6.70 6.04
C VAL A 137 15.48 7.05 6.05
N VAL A 138 14.97 7.24 7.22
CA VAL A 138 13.55 7.57 7.42
C VAL A 138 13.42 9.01 7.86
#